data_9422897430b7dd5459540827255be48f
#
_entry.id   9422897430b7dd5459540827255be48f
#
_cell.length_a   1.000
_cell.length_b   1.000
_cell.length_c   1.000
_cell.angle_alpha   90.00
_cell.angle_beta   90.00
_cell.angle_gamma   90.00
#
_symmetry.space_group_name_H-M   'P 1'
#
loop_
_entity.id
_entity.type
_entity.pdbx_description
1 polymer ?
#
loop_
_entity_poly.entity_id
_entity_poly.type
_entity_poly.pdbx_seq_one_letter_code
_entity_poly.pdbx_strand_id
1 'polypeptide(L)'
;MIYQLKITLSHIKPPIWRRILIDSESTFEDLDELIQMMFDWEDMHLHQFEMRKTNGQRTTTFIEPTTPDDVTDNFQLYFSQFGAFNPPLNTENERLKTHFKKEKDRCIYTYDLGEDWQHEIILEKIVQPQPEIEYPYCVKAMRAAPGEDPFSESIQGELNNEELREMINIQLAEHTHILNEIASEHAHQNKEAHLLDLTQTFNQLALWEFLNDDQIIVIWVPIIQDYAYCSVLGAMKEEFGLACYLGNDGLKALHSTLNGEFHHHEAILFEQRSILLSLCDRNELEPEDHEFIKAQNASFRGKKQWPMFRSFKPAYYPWFINDEEIDILNGLLEQMIELAPFIRQNKYNIPTAFEGPWFTRKLDQNQMWYNAYIEPSLENPIKQPAHLFINELDLMRVKKLKVADVTLEIGSFFASEPVQSEEDDRPFFPFVVIAMNKQNGMITFIELLQHDNLEENLQKLLLKLIHQLLSIPKQIEIESEPLHRALTPLIAHLPIMMNHVEALVHLEDAKKMVLSSMEHS
;
A
#
# COMPACT_ATOMS: atom_id res chain seq x y z
N MET A 1 -14.60 19.68 -8.95
CA MET A 1 -14.61 20.76 -9.99
C MET A 1 -13.46 21.70 -9.73
N ILE A 2 -12.90 22.34 -10.77
CA ILE A 2 -11.78 23.26 -10.59
C ILE A 2 -12.29 24.70 -10.77
N TYR A 3 -11.95 25.54 -9.81
CA TYR A 3 -12.22 26.96 -9.84
C TYR A 3 -11.01 27.71 -10.37
N GLN A 4 -11.22 28.59 -11.37
CA GLN A 4 -10.24 29.58 -11.76
C GLN A 4 -10.51 30.87 -10.98
N LEU A 5 -9.65 31.13 -9.99
CA LEU A 5 -9.72 32.35 -9.17
C LEU A 5 -8.71 33.38 -9.67
N LYS A 6 -9.12 34.65 -9.68
CA LYS A 6 -8.23 35.79 -9.83
C LYS A 6 -8.14 36.52 -8.49
N ILE A 7 -6.96 36.62 -7.94
CA ILE A 7 -6.64 37.26 -6.66
C ILE A 7 -5.84 38.50 -6.96
N THR A 8 -6.38 39.68 -6.59
CA THR A 8 -5.78 40.99 -6.92
C THR A 8 -5.53 41.74 -5.63
N LEU A 9 -4.27 42.11 -5.35
CA LEU A 9 -3.91 42.98 -4.24
C LEU A 9 -4.49 44.38 -4.48
N SER A 10 -5.33 44.84 -3.55
CA SER A 10 -6.07 46.11 -3.65
C SER A 10 -5.17 47.31 -3.37
N HIS A 11 -5.63 48.49 -3.81
CA HIS A 11 -5.01 49.80 -3.54
C HIS A 11 -3.59 49.98 -4.08
N ILE A 12 -3.01 49.06 -4.85
CA ILE A 12 -1.67 49.15 -5.45
C ILE A 12 -1.76 49.40 -6.94
N LYS A 13 -0.94 50.31 -7.43
CA LYS A 13 -0.78 50.63 -8.85
C LYS A 13 0.69 50.63 -9.23
N PRO A 14 1.07 49.95 -10.31
CA PRO A 14 0.26 49.13 -11.21
C PRO A 14 -0.23 47.85 -10.52
N PRO A 15 -1.35 47.21 -10.98
CA PRO A 15 -1.99 46.11 -10.25
C PRO A 15 -1.11 44.87 -10.13
N ILE A 16 -1.09 44.25 -8.95
CA ILE A 16 -0.45 42.99 -8.61
C ILE A 16 -1.53 41.94 -8.48
N TRP A 17 -1.41 40.80 -9.17
CA TRP A 17 -2.43 39.77 -9.10
C TRP A 17 -1.90 38.40 -9.48
N ARG A 18 -2.62 37.36 -9.03
CA ARG A 18 -2.39 35.95 -9.34
C ARG A 18 -3.66 35.35 -9.94
N ARG A 19 -3.53 34.39 -10.87
CA ARG A 19 -4.64 33.59 -11.37
C ARG A 19 -4.32 32.15 -11.12
N ILE A 20 -5.14 31.46 -10.34
CA ILE A 20 -4.93 30.09 -9.90
C ILE A 20 -6.07 29.18 -10.34
N LEU A 21 -5.76 27.92 -10.47
CA LEU A 21 -6.70 26.80 -10.54
C LEU A 21 -6.63 26.04 -9.22
N ILE A 22 -7.78 25.90 -8.54
CA ILE A 22 -7.89 25.23 -7.24
C ILE A 22 -9.12 24.34 -7.22
N ASP A 23 -9.10 23.23 -6.45
CA ASP A 23 -10.30 22.41 -6.32
C ASP A 23 -11.40 23.15 -5.57
N SER A 24 -12.62 23.02 -6.04
CA SER A 24 -13.80 23.57 -5.39
C SER A 24 -14.08 22.98 -4.01
N GLU A 25 -13.53 21.81 -3.70
CA GLU A 25 -13.62 21.16 -2.38
C GLU A 25 -12.62 21.73 -1.36
N SER A 26 -11.62 22.47 -1.79
CA SER A 26 -10.65 23.13 -0.90
C SER A 26 -11.36 24.08 0.09
N THR A 27 -10.78 24.20 1.27
CA THR A 27 -11.29 25.07 2.33
C THR A 27 -10.84 26.53 2.14
N PHE A 28 -11.32 27.43 2.97
CA PHE A 28 -10.82 28.80 3.01
C PHE A 28 -9.46 28.89 3.71
N GLU A 29 -9.13 27.93 4.57
CA GLU A 29 -7.79 27.77 5.13
C GLU A 29 -6.78 27.41 4.04
N ASP A 30 -7.09 26.38 3.20
CA ASP A 30 -6.25 26.05 2.04
C ASP A 30 -6.04 27.28 1.12
N LEU A 31 -7.07 28.11 0.93
CA LEU A 31 -6.97 29.30 0.11
C LEU A 31 -6.10 30.39 0.73
N ASP A 32 -6.12 30.52 2.05
CA ASP A 32 -5.24 31.46 2.79
C ASP A 32 -3.78 31.06 2.61
N GLU A 33 -3.43 29.80 2.93
CA GLU A 33 -2.08 29.27 2.77
C GLU A 33 -1.53 29.49 1.35
N LEU A 34 -2.38 29.25 0.33
CA LEU A 34 -2.01 29.51 -1.07
C LEU A 34 -1.79 30.99 -1.36
N ILE A 35 -2.56 31.90 -0.76
CA ILE A 35 -2.35 33.34 -0.92
C ILE A 35 -1.03 33.75 -0.29
N GLN A 36 -0.74 33.30 0.94
CA GLN A 36 0.52 33.58 1.62
C GLN A 36 1.73 33.16 0.75
N MET A 37 1.74 31.92 0.26
CA MET A 37 2.80 31.44 -0.63
C MET A 37 2.92 32.24 -1.93
N MET A 38 1.81 32.53 -2.59
CA MET A 38 1.82 33.24 -3.88
C MET A 38 2.25 34.69 -3.78
N PHE A 39 2.09 35.33 -2.62
CA PHE A 39 2.48 36.72 -2.37
C PHE A 39 3.80 36.84 -1.59
N ASP A 40 4.43 35.69 -1.24
CA ASP A 40 5.72 35.62 -0.53
C ASP A 40 5.64 36.25 0.86
N TRP A 41 4.58 35.88 1.60
CA TRP A 41 4.28 36.34 2.96
C TRP A 41 4.44 35.20 3.95
N GLU A 42 4.65 35.52 5.24
CA GLU A 42 5.06 34.56 6.28
C GLU A 42 3.90 34.07 7.16
N ASP A 43 2.67 34.48 6.88
CA ASP A 43 1.45 34.11 7.64
C ASP A 43 1.56 34.38 9.16
N MET A 44 2.11 35.51 9.52
CA MET A 44 2.34 35.90 10.93
C MET A 44 1.15 36.67 11.55
N HIS A 45 0.12 37.00 10.78
CA HIS A 45 -1.00 37.84 11.19
C HIS A 45 -2.35 37.16 10.95
N LEU A 46 -3.39 37.66 11.62
CA LEU A 46 -4.76 37.19 11.44
C LEU A 46 -5.32 37.58 10.08
N HIS A 47 -6.16 36.72 9.55
CA HIS A 47 -6.83 36.96 8.28
C HIS A 47 -8.35 36.82 8.39
N GLN A 48 -9.08 37.32 7.37
CA GLN A 48 -10.53 37.26 7.30
C GLN A 48 -10.98 37.24 5.84
N PHE A 49 -11.98 36.42 5.54
CA PHE A 49 -12.69 36.43 4.26
C PHE A 49 -14.07 37.05 4.42
N GLU A 50 -14.39 38.05 3.58
CA GLU A 50 -15.70 38.70 3.48
C GLU A 50 -16.38 38.30 2.18
N MET A 51 -17.43 37.46 2.24
CA MET A 51 -18.23 37.09 1.07
C MET A 51 -19.21 38.18 0.69
N ARG A 52 -19.12 38.70 -0.55
CA ARG A 52 -19.99 39.79 -1.05
C ARG A 52 -21.07 39.26 -1.98
N LYS A 53 -22.34 39.42 -1.63
CA LYS A 53 -23.47 39.07 -2.51
C LYS A 53 -23.61 40.06 -3.66
N THR A 54 -23.78 39.54 -4.88
CA THR A 54 -23.90 40.26 -6.16
C THR A 54 -25.17 41.12 -6.27
N ASN A 55 -26.17 41.02 -5.34
CA ASN A 55 -27.50 41.63 -5.45
C ASN A 55 -27.73 42.80 -4.50
N GLY A 56 -26.70 43.43 -3.95
CA GLY A 56 -26.86 44.66 -3.17
C GLY A 56 -27.48 44.52 -1.77
N GLN A 57 -27.89 43.32 -1.35
CA GLN A 57 -28.28 43.05 0.04
C GLN A 57 -27.04 42.74 0.87
N ARG A 58 -26.75 43.63 1.85
CA ARG A 58 -25.67 43.48 2.83
C ARG A 58 -26.02 42.39 3.86
N THR A 59 -25.86 41.10 3.49
CA THR A 59 -25.58 40.09 4.50
C THR A 59 -24.19 39.61 4.20
N THR A 60 -23.23 40.22 4.84
CA THR A 60 -21.82 39.84 4.77
C THR A 60 -21.65 38.58 5.59
N THR A 61 -21.12 37.54 4.99
CA THR A 61 -20.68 36.34 5.70
C THR A 61 -19.19 36.50 5.90
N PHE A 62 -18.74 36.46 7.14
CA PHE A 62 -17.33 36.45 7.50
C PHE A 62 -16.88 35.01 7.75
N ILE A 63 -15.69 34.70 7.30
CA ILE A 63 -15.03 33.39 7.50
C ILE A 63 -13.65 33.72 8.06
N GLU A 64 -13.35 33.18 9.25
CA GLU A 64 -12.16 33.54 10.05
C GLU A 64 -11.54 32.28 10.66
N PRO A 65 -10.22 32.24 10.95
CA PRO A 65 -9.60 31.17 11.69
C PRO A 65 -10.16 31.09 13.13
N THR A 66 -10.14 29.91 13.71
CA THR A 66 -10.51 29.71 15.11
C THR A 66 -9.43 30.30 16.01
N THR A 67 -9.77 31.35 16.77
CA THR A 67 -8.88 31.85 17.81
C THR A 67 -9.07 31.04 19.12
N PRO A 68 -8.02 30.83 19.94
CA PRO A 68 -8.16 30.15 21.22
C PRO A 68 -9.21 30.80 22.11
N ASP A 69 -9.89 30.01 22.93
CA ASP A 69 -11.14 30.27 23.68
C ASP A 69 -11.25 31.58 24.49
N ASP A 70 -10.16 32.25 24.79
CA ASP A 70 -10.17 33.46 25.65
C ASP A 70 -10.67 34.74 24.97
N VAL A 71 -10.82 34.75 23.63
CA VAL A 71 -11.21 35.96 22.88
C VAL A 71 -12.69 35.94 22.46
N THR A 72 -13.27 34.77 22.32
CA THR A 72 -14.63 34.57 21.77
C THR A 72 -15.74 35.10 22.70
N ASP A 73 -15.62 34.93 23.99
CA ASP A 73 -16.68 35.33 24.95
C ASP A 73 -16.84 36.86 25.07
N ASN A 74 -15.76 37.60 25.00
CA ASN A 74 -15.81 39.07 25.05
C ASN A 74 -16.26 39.70 23.73
N PHE A 75 -15.94 39.09 22.61
CA PHE A 75 -16.33 39.54 21.27
C PHE A 75 -17.83 39.30 21.01
N GLN A 76 -18.36 38.13 21.40
CA GLN A 76 -19.78 37.81 21.31
C GLN A 76 -20.64 38.76 22.18
N LEU A 77 -20.18 39.12 23.38
CA LEU A 77 -20.87 40.05 24.26
C LEU A 77 -20.91 41.49 23.69
N TYR A 78 -19.84 41.93 23.04
CA TYR A 78 -19.74 43.27 22.45
C TYR A 78 -20.67 43.44 21.24
N PHE A 79 -20.76 42.45 20.37
CA PHE A 79 -21.60 42.50 19.16
C PHE A 79 -23.07 42.17 19.40
N SER A 80 -23.42 41.41 20.43
CA SER A 80 -24.83 41.14 20.80
C SER A 80 -25.62 42.40 21.16
N GLN A 81 -24.94 43.48 21.47
CA GLN A 81 -25.56 44.79 21.76
C GLN A 81 -25.99 45.58 20.50
N PHE A 82 -25.50 45.20 19.29
CA PHE A 82 -25.73 45.95 18.05
C PHE A 82 -26.71 45.30 17.07
N GLY A 83 -27.43 44.25 17.44
CA GLY A 83 -28.51 43.61 16.64
C GLY A 83 -27.99 42.58 15.62
N ALA A 84 -28.72 41.47 15.47
CA ALA A 84 -28.58 40.34 14.56
C ALA A 84 -27.16 40.11 13.95
N PHE A 85 -26.24 39.68 14.76
CA PHE A 85 -24.91 39.29 14.34
C PHE A 85 -24.93 37.78 14.03
N ASN A 86 -24.55 37.40 12.81
CA ASN A 86 -24.19 36.01 12.51
C ASN A 86 -22.72 35.80 12.91
N PRO A 87 -22.41 34.83 13.77
CA PRO A 87 -21.02 34.57 14.12
C PRO A 87 -20.23 34.22 12.83
N PRO A 88 -18.92 34.54 12.78
CA PRO A 88 -18.09 34.17 11.66
C PRO A 88 -18.03 32.63 11.53
N LEU A 89 -17.86 32.15 10.32
CA LEU A 89 -17.66 30.75 10.00
C LEU A 89 -16.16 30.44 10.10
N ASN A 90 -15.82 29.18 10.37
CA ASN A 90 -14.43 28.74 10.52
C ASN A 90 -13.80 28.41 9.15
N THR A 91 -12.60 28.94 8.87
CA THR A 91 -11.85 28.73 7.63
C THR A 91 -11.55 27.26 7.34
N GLU A 92 -11.22 26.46 8.37
CA GLU A 92 -10.91 25.03 8.23
C GLU A 92 -12.13 24.19 7.78
N ASN A 93 -13.34 24.61 8.14
CA ASN A 93 -14.56 23.86 7.91
C ASN A 93 -15.32 24.30 6.64
N GLU A 94 -15.12 25.54 6.20
CA GLU A 94 -15.86 26.13 5.09
C GLU A 94 -15.16 25.86 3.75
N ARG A 95 -15.89 25.20 2.84
CA ARG A 95 -15.39 24.87 1.51
C ARG A 95 -15.72 25.96 0.50
N LEU A 96 -14.83 26.18 -0.46
CA LEU A 96 -14.98 27.19 -1.52
C LEU A 96 -16.31 27.02 -2.27
N LYS A 97 -16.69 25.78 -2.62
CA LYS A 97 -17.96 25.47 -3.31
C LYS A 97 -19.22 25.88 -2.54
N THR A 98 -19.12 26.03 -1.21
CA THR A 98 -20.26 26.46 -0.36
C THR A 98 -20.59 27.93 -0.60
N HIS A 99 -19.60 28.73 -0.93
CA HIS A 99 -19.73 30.18 -1.05
C HIS A 99 -19.60 30.70 -2.47
N PHE A 100 -18.72 30.16 -3.29
CA PHE A 100 -18.61 30.46 -4.72
C PHE A 100 -19.54 29.55 -5.53
N LYS A 101 -20.69 30.06 -5.98
CA LYS A 101 -21.72 29.30 -6.69
C LYS A 101 -21.71 29.48 -8.21
N LYS A 102 -21.23 30.62 -8.69
CA LYS A 102 -21.25 30.97 -10.11
C LYS A 102 -20.10 31.94 -10.44
N GLU A 103 -19.74 31.96 -11.70
CA GLU A 103 -18.76 32.93 -12.22
C GLU A 103 -19.14 34.36 -11.83
N LYS A 104 -18.13 35.14 -11.49
CA LYS A 104 -18.17 36.50 -10.96
C LYS A 104 -18.59 36.64 -9.48
N ASP A 105 -18.80 35.57 -8.76
CA ASP A 105 -18.86 35.61 -7.31
C ASP A 105 -17.53 36.17 -6.76
N ARG A 106 -17.61 36.94 -5.69
CA ARG A 106 -16.48 37.73 -5.15
C ARG A 106 -16.35 37.53 -3.66
N CYS A 107 -15.10 37.58 -3.22
CA CYS A 107 -14.71 37.60 -1.83
C CYS A 107 -13.63 38.67 -1.65
N ILE A 108 -13.61 39.35 -0.52
CA ILE A 108 -12.48 40.16 -0.06
C ILE A 108 -11.76 39.36 1.00
N TYR A 109 -10.48 39.11 0.78
CA TYR A 109 -9.58 38.57 1.77
C TYR A 109 -8.78 39.73 2.36
N THR A 110 -8.78 39.86 3.68
CA THR A 110 -8.01 40.84 4.43
C THR A 110 -7.00 40.08 5.29
N TYR A 111 -5.74 40.39 5.14
CA TYR A 111 -4.63 39.87 5.92
C TYR A 111 -3.99 41.02 6.69
N ASP A 112 -3.54 40.78 7.91
CA ASP A 112 -3.07 41.76 8.86
C ASP A 112 -4.09 42.88 9.06
N LEU A 113 -4.96 42.73 10.07
CA LEU A 113 -6.01 43.70 10.38
C LEU A 113 -5.46 45.07 10.79
N GLY A 114 -4.15 45.19 11.08
CA GLY A 114 -3.46 46.44 11.40
C GLY A 114 -3.03 47.20 10.16
N GLU A 115 -2.39 46.51 9.20
CA GLU A 115 -1.92 47.09 7.92
C GLU A 115 -2.98 47.02 6.81
N ASP A 116 -4.06 46.24 7.00
CA ASP A 116 -5.23 46.14 6.11
C ASP A 116 -4.88 45.72 4.68
N TRP A 117 -4.07 44.64 4.53
CA TRP A 117 -3.74 44.04 3.24
C TRP A 117 -4.96 43.38 2.59
N GLN A 118 -5.64 44.08 1.69
CA GLN A 118 -6.85 43.58 1.04
C GLN A 118 -6.59 42.96 -0.33
N HIS A 119 -7.16 41.77 -0.56
CA HIS A 119 -7.18 41.11 -1.88
C HIS A 119 -8.62 40.95 -2.36
N GLU A 120 -8.91 41.38 -3.57
CA GLU A 120 -10.16 41.04 -4.25
C GLU A 120 -10.00 39.68 -4.94
N ILE A 121 -10.82 38.71 -4.54
CA ILE A 121 -10.86 37.34 -5.11
C ILE A 121 -12.11 37.22 -5.97
N ILE A 122 -11.95 36.84 -7.23
CA ILE A 122 -13.04 36.68 -8.19
C ILE A 122 -13.02 35.28 -8.75
N LEU A 123 -14.13 34.53 -8.68
CA LEU A 123 -14.34 33.31 -9.43
C LEU A 123 -14.53 33.66 -10.92
N GLU A 124 -13.48 33.48 -11.73
CA GLU A 124 -13.54 33.78 -13.16
C GLU A 124 -14.20 32.68 -13.97
N LYS A 125 -13.91 31.40 -13.66
CA LYS A 125 -14.42 30.23 -14.38
C LYS A 125 -14.58 29.01 -13.49
N ILE A 126 -15.50 28.13 -13.87
CA ILE A 126 -15.64 26.77 -13.33
C ILE A 126 -15.30 25.80 -14.45
N VAL A 127 -14.26 24.96 -14.26
CA VAL A 127 -13.76 24.06 -15.30
C VAL A 127 -13.68 22.61 -14.79
N GLN A 128 -13.61 21.65 -15.70
CA GLN A 128 -13.33 20.24 -15.38
C GLN A 128 -11.83 20.06 -15.10
N PRO A 129 -11.46 19.11 -14.21
CA PRO A 129 -10.07 18.73 -14.01
C PRO A 129 -9.41 18.29 -15.31
N GLN A 130 -8.16 18.62 -15.51
CA GLN A 130 -7.33 18.19 -16.64
C GLN A 130 -6.27 17.20 -16.12
N PRO A 131 -6.11 16.01 -16.72
CA PRO A 131 -5.21 14.97 -16.21
C PRO A 131 -3.73 15.38 -16.17
N GLU A 132 -3.35 16.36 -16.99
CA GLU A 132 -1.96 16.82 -17.09
C GLU A 132 -1.62 17.95 -16.12
N ILE A 133 -2.58 18.43 -15.32
CA ILE A 133 -2.38 19.56 -14.39
C ILE A 133 -2.57 19.07 -12.97
N GLU A 134 -1.55 19.24 -12.16
CA GLU A 134 -1.59 19.05 -10.72
C GLU A 134 -2.11 20.34 -10.05
N TYR A 135 -3.10 20.20 -9.16
CA TYR A 135 -3.74 21.34 -8.52
C TYR A 135 -3.33 21.42 -7.04
N PRO A 136 -3.15 22.63 -6.48
CA PRO A 136 -3.37 23.96 -7.08
C PRO A 136 -2.31 24.35 -8.12
N TYR A 137 -2.68 25.20 -9.11
CA TYR A 137 -1.80 25.59 -10.19
C TYR A 137 -1.93 27.07 -10.53
N CYS A 138 -0.82 27.83 -10.54
CA CYS A 138 -0.78 29.22 -10.95
C CYS A 138 -0.71 29.36 -12.47
N VAL A 139 -1.81 29.80 -13.08
CA VAL A 139 -1.91 30.01 -14.53
C VAL A 139 -1.13 31.27 -14.97
N LYS A 140 -1.17 32.32 -14.12
CA LYS A 140 -0.50 33.59 -14.43
C LYS A 140 -0.24 34.39 -13.16
N ALA A 141 0.96 34.94 -13.07
CA ALA A 141 1.36 35.90 -12.06
C ALA A 141 1.69 37.24 -12.71
N MET A 142 1.40 38.32 -12.03
CA MET A 142 1.67 39.66 -12.52
C MET A 142 2.28 40.51 -11.41
N ARG A 143 3.55 40.81 -11.54
CA ARG A 143 4.42 41.57 -10.65
C ARG A 143 4.67 40.92 -9.31
N ALA A 144 5.85 41.18 -8.76
CA ALA A 144 6.17 40.83 -7.39
C ALA A 144 5.24 41.56 -6.40
N ALA A 145 4.93 40.89 -5.29
CA ALA A 145 4.25 41.49 -4.17
C ALA A 145 5.25 42.33 -3.34
N PRO A 146 4.80 43.36 -2.64
CA PRO A 146 5.60 44.00 -1.59
C PRO A 146 5.82 43.01 -0.47
N GLY A 147 6.88 43.21 0.33
CA GLY A 147 7.03 42.46 1.57
C GLY A 147 5.85 42.71 2.51
N GLU A 148 5.57 41.72 3.35
CA GLU A 148 4.50 41.75 4.35
C GLU A 148 4.65 42.95 5.29
N ASP A 149 5.87 43.13 5.79
CA ASP A 149 6.27 44.23 6.65
C ASP A 149 7.15 45.25 5.91
N PRO A 150 7.21 46.51 6.39
CA PRO A 150 8.00 47.58 5.77
C PRO A 150 9.51 47.28 5.64
N PHE A 151 10.02 46.31 6.39
CA PHE A 151 11.43 45.91 6.42
C PHE A 151 11.70 44.54 5.82
N SER A 152 10.68 43.79 5.37
CA SER A 152 10.84 42.52 4.71
C SER A 152 11.18 42.71 3.23
N GLU A 153 12.22 42.00 2.75
CA GLU A 153 12.58 41.97 1.35
C GLU A 153 11.89 40.74 0.69
N SER A 154 11.02 41.00 -0.28
CA SER A 154 10.42 39.89 -1.05
C SER A 154 11.43 39.32 -2.03
N ILE A 155 11.58 37.99 -2.01
CA ILE A 155 12.41 37.22 -2.95
C ILE A 155 11.91 37.40 -4.40
N GLN A 156 10.64 37.73 -4.58
CA GLN A 156 10.01 37.91 -5.88
C GLN A 156 10.46 39.17 -6.64
N GLY A 157 11.13 40.11 -5.95
CA GLY A 157 11.39 41.46 -6.45
C GLY A 157 12.21 41.57 -7.74
N GLU A 158 13.06 40.60 -8.03
CA GLU A 158 13.94 40.54 -9.20
C GLU A 158 13.40 39.72 -10.36
N LEU A 159 12.28 38.98 -10.19
CA LEU A 159 11.73 38.04 -11.15
C LEU A 159 10.83 38.74 -12.18
N ASN A 160 10.92 38.35 -13.43
CA ASN A 160 9.89 38.68 -14.40
C ASN A 160 8.61 37.82 -14.20
N ASN A 161 7.50 38.19 -14.85
CA ASN A 161 6.20 37.55 -14.60
C ASN A 161 6.16 36.04 -14.93
N GLU A 162 6.98 35.56 -15.84
CA GLU A 162 7.04 34.13 -16.20
C GLU A 162 7.87 33.37 -15.17
N GLU A 163 9.04 33.87 -14.81
CA GLU A 163 9.87 33.33 -13.73
C GLU A 163 9.12 33.30 -12.40
N LEU A 164 8.37 34.35 -12.09
CA LEU A 164 7.52 34.41 -10.91
C LEU A 164 6.43 33.34 -10.94
N ARG A 165 5.78 33.12 -12.07
CA ARG A 165 4.78 32.05 -12.21
C ARG A 165 5.40 30.66 -12.01
N GLU A 166 6.57 30.42 -12.60
CA GLU A 166 7.29 29.16 -12.46
C GLU A 166 7.70 28.89 -11.02
N MET A 167 8.26 29.90 -10.33
CA MET A 167 8.61 29.79 -8.91
C MET A 167 7.39 29.46 -8.04
N ILE A 168 6.28 30.18 -8.24
CA ILE A 168 5.03 29.89 -7.51
C ILE A 168 4.59 28.45 -7.74
N ASN A 169 4.62 27.93 -8.97
CA ASN A 169 4.21 26.55 -9.25
C ASN A 169 5.14 25.51 -8.61
N ILE A 170 6.43 25.77 -8.48
CA ILE A 170 7.36 24.92 -7.74
C ILE A 170 6.97 24.88 -6.26
N GLN A 171 6.75 26.02 -5.64
CA GLN A 171 6.32 26.10 -4.23
C GLN A 171 4.97 25.41 -3.97
N LEU A 172 4.00 25.58 -4.87
CA LEU A 172 2.69 24.90 -4.78
C LEU A 172 2.80 23.39 -4.89
N ALA A 173 3.67 22.88 -5.79
CA ALA A 173 3.91 21.45 -5.94
C ALA A 173 4.61 20.85 -4.72
N GLU A 174 5.63 21.52 -4.17
CA GLU A 174 6.32 21.10 -2.94
C GLU A 174 5.36 21.06 -1.74
N HIS A 175 4.53 22.08 -1.58
CA HIS A 175 3.52 22.14 -0.51
C HIS A 175 2.50 20.98 -0.64
N THR A 176 1.98 20.75 -1.85
CA THR A 176 1.05 19.64 -2.12
C THR A 176 1.68 18.28 -1.81
N HIS A 177 2.97 18.09 -2.15
CA HIS A 177 3.69 16.87 -1.83
C HIS A 177 3.79 16.65 -0.31
N ILE A 178 4.17 17.68 0.44
CA ILE A 178 4.26 17.62 1.91
C ILE A 178 2.90 17.30 2.54
N LEU A 179 1.82 17.93 2.10
CA LEU A 179 0.47 17.65 2.60
C LEU A 179 0.03 16.20 2.30
N ASN A 180 0.37 15.67 1.13
CA ASN A 180 0.07 14.29 0.77
C ASN A 180 0.88 13.28 1.61
N GLU A 181 2.13 13.58 1.93
CA GLU A 181 2.94 12.77 2.84
C GLU A 181 2.34 12.76 4.25
N ILE A 182 2.00 13.92 4.82
CA ILE A 182 1.37 14.04 6.14
C ILE A 182 0.02 13.31 6.18
N ALA A 183 -0.81 13.45 5.15
CA ALA A 183 -2.09 12.75 5.05
C ALA A 183 -1.90 11.22 4.96
N SER A 184 -0.86 10.77 4.23
CA SER A 184 -0.49 9.36 4.13
C SER A 184 -0.03 8.79 5.47
N GLU A 185 0.81 9.53 6.21
CA GLU A 185 1.26 9.13 7.55
C GLU A 185 0.10 9.03 8.55
N HIS A 186 -0.81 10.02 8.55
CA HIS A 186 -1.99 9.98 9.43
C HIS A 186 -2.95 8.85 9.05
N ALA A 187 -3.14 8.55 7.76
CA ALA A 187 -3.97 7.44 7.31
C ALA A 187 -3.35 6.09 7.74
N HIS A 188 -2.04 5.97 7.64
CA HIS A 188 -1.30 4.79 8.07
C HIS A 188 -1.44 4.55 9.58
N GLN A 189 -1.17 5.56 10.41
CA GLN A 189 -1.36 5.48 11.86
C GLN A 189 -2.80 5.12 12.26
N ASN A 190 -3.79 5.61 11.53
CA ASN A 190 -5.20 5.30 11.80
C ASN A 190 -5.52 3.81 11.56
N LYS A 191 -5.00 3.20 10.49
CA LYS A 191 -5.28 1.78 10.20
C LYS A 191 -4.53 0.80 11.11
N GLU A 192 -3.34 1.16 11.59
CA GLU A 192 -2.62 0.40 12.62
C GLU A 192 -3.34 0.44 13.98
N ALA A 193 -3.76 1.63 14.42
CA ALA A 193 -4.57 1.78 15.63
C ALA A 193 -5.88 0.98 15.53
N HIS A 194 -6.55 1.04 14.39
CA HIS A 194 -7.77 0.28 14.12
C HIS A 194 -7.53 -1.24 14.20
N LEU A 195 -6.41 -1.73 13.65
CA LEU A 195 -6.02 -3.13 13.76
C LEU A 195 -5.91 -3.60 15.22
N LEU A 196 -5.28 -2.79 16.07
CA LEU A 196 -5.13 -3.12 17.49
C LEU A 196 -6.48 -3.11 18.23
N ASP A 197 -7.39 -2.19 17.92
CA ASP A 197 -8.74 -2.13 18.48
C ASP A 197 -9.59 -3.33 18.04
N LEU A 198 -9.55 -3.69 16.77
CA LEU A 198 -10.21 -4.90 16.26
C LEU A 198 -9.65 -6.16 16.89
N THR A 199 -8.34 -6.24 17.05
CA THR A 199 -7.68 -7.38 17.71
C THR A 199 -8.11 -7.51 19.18
N GLN A 200 -8.21 -6.40 19.91
CA GLN A 200 -8.71 -6.41 21.28
C GLN A 200 -10.17 -6.89 21.35
N THR A 201 -11.00 -6.44 20.41
CA THR A 201 -12.40 -6.87 20.30
C THR A 201 -12.50 -8.36 19.97
N PHE A 202 -11.73 -8.83 18.99
CA PHE A 202 -11.67 -10.25 18.61
C PHE A 202 -11.25 -11.14 19.79
N ASN A 203 -10.23 -10.72 20.55
CA ASN A 203 -9.78 -11.41 21.73
C ASN A 203 -10.89 -11.54 22.79
N GLN A 204 -11.64 -10.45 23.06
CA GLN A 204 -12.75 -10.45 24.01
C GLN A 204 -13.91 -11.36 23.58
N LEU A 205 -14.10 -11.55 22.28
CA LEU A 205 -15.13 -12.43 21.73
C LEU A 205 -14.80 -13.92 21.93
N ALA A 206 -13.53 -14.28 22.06
CA ALA A 206 -13.05 -15.62 22.35
C ALA A 206 -13.72 -16.70 21.47
N LEU A 207 -13.71 -16.51 20.13
CA LEU A 207 -14.41 -17.39 19.20
C LEU A 207 -13.89 -18.83 19.21
N TRP A 208 -12.69 -19.08 19.68
CA TRP A 208 -12.11 -20.43 19.93
C TRP A 208 -12.84 -21.25 21.00
N GLU A 209 -13.73 -20.64 21.78
CA GLU A 209 -14.64 -21.38 22.68
C GLU A 209 -15.84 -22.00 21.92
N PHE A 210 -16.08 -21.59 20.69
CA PHE A 210 -17.24 -21.95 19.86
C PHE A 210 -16.88 -22.61 18.53
N LEU A 211 -15.62 -22.51 18.10
CA LEU A 211 -15.09 -23.05 16.86
C LEU A 211 -13.86 -23.91 17.14
N ASN A 212 -13.70 -24.96 16.37
CA ASN A 212 -12.48 -25.74 16.30
C ASN A 212 -11.57 -25.18 15.19
N ASP A 213 -10.27 -25.44 15.28
CA ASP A 213 -9.26 -24.94 14.36
C ASP A 213 -9.45 -25.46 12.92
N ASP A 214 -10.17 -26.57 12.73
CA ASP A 214 -10.52 -27.16 11.43
C ASP A 214 -11.86 -26.66 10.85
N GLN A 215 -12.56 -25.77 11.56
CA GLN A 215 -13.77 -25.11 11.05
C GLN A 215 -13.40 -23.80 10.34
N ILE A 216 -13.26 -23.87 9.02
CA ILE A 216 -12.75 -22.78 8.21
C ILE A 216 -13.87 -21.81 7.82
N ILE A 217 -13.65 -20.52 8.02
CA ILE A 217 -14.51 -19.44 7.54
C ILE A 217 -13.82 -18.81 6.33
N VAL A 218 -14.50 -18.86 5.18
CA VAL A 218 -13.99 -18.26 3.94
C VAL A 218 -14.51 -16.85 3.80
N ILE A 219 -13.64 -15.89 3.57
CA ILE A 219 -14.00 -14.47 3.45
C ILE A 219 -13.42 -13.93 2.14
N TRP A 220 -14.25 -13.28 1.35
CA TRP A 220 -13.80 -12.57 0.16
C TRP A 220 -12.97 -11.36 0.54
N VAL A 221 -11.81 -11.17 -0.08
CA VAL A 221 -10.89 -10.07 0.17
C VAL A 221 -10.82 -9.17 -1.06
N PRO A 222 -11.48 -8.00 -1.05
CA PRO A 222 -11.54 -7.11 -2.22
C PRO A 222 -10.17 -6.64 -2.72
N ILE A 223 -9.21 -6.42 -1.84
CA ILE A 223 -7.87 -5.91 -2.17
C ILE A 223 -7.14 -6.88 -3.11
N ILE A 224 -7.15 -8.17 -2.80
CA ILE A 224 -6.48 -9.20 -3.60
C ILE A 224 -7.40 -9.85 -4.65
N GLN A 225 -8.69 -9.48 -4.70
CA GLN A 225 -9.71 -10.07 -5.59
C GLN A 225 -9.78 -11.60 -5.49
N ASP A 226 -9.60 -12.12 -4.26
CA ASP A 226 -9.58 -13.55 -3.97
C ASP A 226 -10.09 -13.80 -2.54
N TYR A 227 -10.11 -15.06 -2.11
CA TYR A 227 -10.58 -15.44 -0.78
C TYR A 227 -9.45 -15.57 0.23
N ALA A 228 -9.76 -15.27 1.49
CA ALA A 228 -9.00 -15.70 2.65
C ALA A 228 -9.73 -16.87 3.34
N TYR A 229 -8.97 -17.87 3.73
CA TYR A 229 -9.43 -19.06 4.45
C TYR A 229 -8.99 -18.94 5.90
N CYS A 230 -9.93 -18.58 6.78
CA CYS A 230 -9.66 -18.19 8.15
C CYS A 230 -9.90 -19.34 9.11
N SER A 231 -8.87 -19.72 9.88
CA SER A 231 -8.93 -20.66 11.00
C SER A 231 -8.80 -19.90 12.31
N VAL A 232 -9.76 -20.07 13.22
CA VAL A 232 -9.72 -19.51 14.58
C VAL A 232 -8.94 -20.47 15.47
N LEU A 233 -7.76 -20.06 15.91
CA LEU A 233 -6.87 -20.86 16.73
C LEU A 233 -7.23 -20.73 18.22
N GLY A 234 -7.18 -21.85 18.95
CA GLY A 234 -7.33 -21.81 20.41
C GLY A 234 -8.21 -22.89 21.03
N ALA A 235 -8.87 -23.74 20.24
CA ALA A 235 -9.67 -24.84 20.77
C ALA A 235 -8.84 -25.82 21.63
N MET A 236 -7.57 -26.05 21.27
CA MET A 236 -6.61 -26.89 22.01
C MET A 236 -5.95 -26.15 23.19
N LYS A 237 -6.16 -24.82 23.34
CA LYS A 237 -5.59 -23.96 24.40
C LYS A 237 -4.06 -23.82 24.36
N GLU A 238 -3.42 -24.13 23.26
CA GLU A 238 -1.98 -24.01 23.07
C GLU A 238 -1.64 -22.65 22.46
N GLU A 239 -2.26 -22.30 21.34
CA GLU A 239 -2.14 -21.02 20.65
C GLU A 239 -3.51 -20.38 20.51
N PHE A 240 -3.58 -19.05 20.60
CA PHE A 240 -4.81 -18.29 20.42
C PHE A 240 -4.60 -17.27 19.31
N GLY A 241 -5.58 -17.11 18.42
CA GLY A 241 -5.47 -16.14 17.35
C GLY A 241 -6.31 -16.44 16.12
N LEU A 242 -5.84 -15.95 14.99
CA LEU A 242 -6.48 -16.10 13.70
C LEU A 242 -5.42 -16.34 12.62
N ALA A 243 -5.49 -17.49 11.96
CA ALA A 243 -4.66 -17.79 10.78
C ALA A 243 -5.48 -17.53 9.51
N CYS A 244 -4.98 -16.66 8.63
CA CYS A 244 -5.65 -16.24 7.40
C CYS A 244 -4.82 -16.68 6.21
N TYR A 245 -5.21 -17.75 5.54
CA TYR A 245 -4.56 -18.28 4.34
C TYR A 245 -5.09 -17.58 3.10
N LEU A 246 -4.23 -16.95 2.30
CA LEU A 246 -4.63 -16.04 1.24
C LEU A 246 -4.59 -16.67 -0.16
N GLY A 247 -5.70 -16.61 -0.86
CA GLY A 247 -5.81 -17.05 -2.24
C GLY A 247 -5.54 -18.54 -2.46
N ASN A 248 -5.23 -18.91 -3.69
CA ASN A 248 -5.03 -20.32 -4.06
C ASN A 248 -3.79 -20.95 -3.40
N ASP A 249 -2.71 -20.19 -3.23
CA ASP A 249 -1.49 -20.72 -2.57
C ASP A 249 -1.72 -20.87 -1.05
N GLY A 250 -2.48 -19.96 -0.44
CA GLY A 250 -2.96 -20.13 0.93
C GLY A 250 -3.85 -21.36 1.10
N LEU A 251 -4.78 -21.59 0.17
CA LEU A 251 -5.64 -22.77 0.20
C LEU A 251 -4.84 -24.08 0.11
N LYS A 252 -3.82 -24.16 -0.76
CA LYS A 252 -2.92 -25.32 -0.85
C LYS A 252 -2.22 -25.55 0.47
N ALA A 253 -1.62 -24.50 1.05
CA ALA A 253 -0.93 -24.59 2.33
C ALA A 253 -1.87 -25.05 3.45
N LEU A 254 -3.10 -24.52 3.51
CA LEU A 254 -4.12 -24.94 4.48
C LEU A 254 -4.46 -26.44 4.31
N HIS A 255 -4.68 -26.93 3.08
CA HIS A 255 -4.93 -28.35 2.82
C HIS A 255 -3.78 -29.22 3.29
N SER A 256 -2.54 -28.86 2.97
CA SER A 256 -1.35 -29.62 3.41
C SER A 256 -1.23 -29.60 4.94
N THR A 257 -1.57 -28.50 5.61
CA THR A 257 -1.60 -28.40 7.08
C THR A 257 -2.67 -29.34 7.67
N LEU A 258 -3.89 -29.28 7.15
CA LEU A 258 -5.01 -30.10 7.64
C LEU A 258 -4.78 -31.60 7.43
N ASN A 259 -4.13 -31.98 6.33
CA ASN A 259 -3.81 -33.39 6.01
C ASN A 259 -2.57 -33.89 6.72
N GLY A 260 -1.82 -33.05 7.44
CA GLY A 260 -0.56 -33.43 8.08
C GLY A 260 0.55 -33.80 7.07
N GLU A 261 0.49 -33.23 5.84
CA GLU A 261 1.42 -33.53 4.76
C GLU A 261 2.78 -32.83 4.94
N PHE A 262 2.85 -31.83 5.81
CA PHE A 262 4.11 -31.18 6.15
C PHE A 262 4.94 -32.05 7.09
N HIS A 263 5.67 -32.99 6.51
CA HIS A 263 6.58 -33.86 7.25
C HIS A 263 7.83 -33.15 7.80
N HIS A 264 8.09 -31.92 7.32
CA HIS A 264 9.17 -31.05 7.81
C HIS A 264 8.65 -29.63 7.97
N HIS A 265 8.95 -28.99 9.10
CA HIS A 265 8.60 -27.58 9.35
C HIS A 265 9.09 -26.63 8.25
N GLU A 266 10.15 -27.00 7.54
CA GLU A 266 10.74 -26.23 6.44
C GLU A 266 9.81 -26.15 5.22
N ALA A 267 9.06 -27.21 4.89
CA ALA A 267 8.18 -27.21 3.72
C ALA A 267 7.07 -26.15 3.83
N ILE A 268 6.61 -25.83 5.04
CA ILE A 268 5.62 -24.79 5.30
C ILE A 268 6.15 -23.43 4.85
N LEU A 269 7.42 -23.11 5.12
CA LEU A 269 8.04 -21.82 4.82
C LEU A 269 8.12 -21.55 3.30
N PHE A 270 8.20 -22.61 2.49
CA PHE A 270 8.37 -22.46 1.03
C PHE A 270 7.06 -22.34 0.25
N GLU A 271 5.93 -22.74 0.85
CA GLU A 271 4.64 -22.79 0.15
C GLU A 271 3.56 -21.93 0.81
N GLN A 272 3.74 -21.52 2.07
CA GLN A 272 2.71 -20.84 2.82
C GLN A 272 2.54 -19.38 2.39
N ARG A 273 1.29 -18.99 2.06
CA ARG A 273 0.88 -17.60 1.94
C ARG A 273 -0.24 -17.32 2.93
N SER A 274 0.10 -16.70 4.04
CA SER A 274 -0.87 -16.40 5.10
C SER A 274 -0.45 -15.20 5.95
N ILE A 275 -1.43 -14.66 6.66
CA ILE A 275 -1.24 -13.70 7.74
C ILE A 275 -1.68 -14.38 9.02
N LEU A 276 -0.86 -14.30 10.06
CA LEU A 276 -1.12 -14.86 11.37
C LEU A 276 -1.22 -13.74 12.41
N LEU A 277 -2.37 -13.66 13.08
CA LEU A 277 -2.52 -12.97 14.34
C LEU A 277 -2.37 -14.00 15.45
N SER A 278 -1.36 -13.89 16.30
CA SER A 278 -1.18 -14.68 17.51
C SER A 278 -1.41 -13.81 18.75
N LEU A 279 -2.12 -14.36 19.73
CA LEU A 279 -2.27 -13.76 21.04
C LEU A 279 -1.30 -14.46 21.99
N CYS A 280 -0.19 -13.82 22.30
CA CYS A 280 0.93 -14.40 23.03
C CYS A 280 1.18 -13.74 24.39
N ASP A 281 2.16 -14.21 25.12
CA ASP A 281 2.64 -13.54 26.33
C ASP A 281 3.60 -12.39 25.96
N ARG A 282 3.66 -11.37 26.81
CA ARG A 282 4.47 -10.17 26.54
C ARG A 282 5.95 -10.45 26.23
N ASN A 283 6.50 -11.48 26.85
CA ASN A 283 7.92 -11.86 26.68
C ASN A 283 8.18 -12.69 25.41
N GLU A 284 7.14 -13.03 24.66
CA GLU A 284 7.24 -13.70 23.35
C GLU A 284 7.30 -12.69 22.21
N LEU A 285 7.02 -11.40 22.47
CA LEU A 285 7.09 -10.31 21.50
C LEU A 285 8.53 -9.89 21.21
N GLU A 286 8.81 -9.58 19.96
CA GLU A 286 10.05 -8.95 19.52
C GLU A 286 10.04 -7.43 19.82
N PRO A 287 11.19 -6.75 19.83
CA PRO A 287 11.26 -5.31 20.05
C PRO A 287 10.36 -4.51 19.13
N GLU A 288 10.27 -4.89 17.86
CA GLU A 288 9.47 -4.27 16.81
C GLU A 288 7.97 -4.39 17.09
N ASP A 289 7.51 -5.53 17.61
CA ASP A 289 6.10 -5.70 18.02
C ASP A 289 5.76 -4.73 19.17
N HIS A 290 6.69 -4.54 20.12
CA HIS A 290 6.52 -3.58 21.20
C HIS A 290 6.47 -2.14 20.70
N GLU A 291 7.32 -1.78 19.73
CA GLU A 291 7.35 -0.46 19.11
C GLU A 291 6.05 -0.19 18.35
N PHE A 292 5.56 -1.15 17.56
CA PHE A 292 4.30 -1.06 16.85
C PHE A 292 3.12 -0.77 17.80
N ILE A 293 2.98 -1.55 18.87
CA ILE A 293 1.90 -1.37 19.87
C ILE A 293 2.02 0.00 20.56
N LYS A 294 3.23 0.41 20.92
CA LYS A 294 3.50 1.67 21.63
C LYS A 294 3.22 2.90 20.75
N ALA A 295 3.58 2.83 19.48
CA ALA A 295 3.37 3.92 18.52
C ALA A 295 1.88 4.31 18.41
N GLN A 296 0.98 3.33 18.57
CA GLN A 296 -0.46 3.54 18.54
C GLN A 296 -1.07 3.86 19.92
N ASN A 297 -0.25 4.12 20.94
CA ASN A 297 -0.70 4.34 22.33
C ASN A 297 -1.60 3.22 22.89
N ALA A 298 -1.54 2.02 22.31
CA ALA A 298 -2.32 0.87 22.74
C ALA A 298 -1.68 0.20 23.96
N SER A 299 -2.51 -0.45 24.79
CA SER A 299 -2.02 -1.17 25.96
C SER A 299 -2.74 -2.50 26.13
N PHE A 300 -1.96 -3.57 26.24
CA PHE A 300 -2.45 -4.91 26.49
C PHE A 300 -1.97 -5.39 27.87
N ARG A 301 -2.76 -6.23 28.54
CA ARG A 301 -2.44 -6.75 29.88
C ARG A 301 -2.93 -8.18 30.02
N GLY A 302 -2.11 -9.03 30.64
CA GLY A 302 -2.46 -10.43 30.94
C GLY A 302 -1.67 -11.42 30.08
N LYS A 303 -1.84 -12.70 30.41
CA LYS A 303 -1.25 -13.82 29.65
C LYS A 303 -2.07 -14.08 28.39
N LYS A 304 -1.37 -14.38 27.30
CA LYS A 304 -2.00 -14.64 25.98
C LYS A 304 -2.96 -13.53 25.54
N GLN A 305 -2.57 -12.26 25.80
CA GLN A 305 -3.36 -11.07 25.47
C GLN A 305 -2.62 -10.11 24.54
N TRP A 306 -1.35 -10.35 24.25
CA TRP A 306 -0.51 -9.45 23.46
C TRP A 306 -0.54 -9.87 21.99
N PRO A 307 -0.92 -8.98 21.08
CA PRO A 307 -0.96 -9.31 19.67
C PRO A 307 0.43 -9.37 19.07
N MET A 308 0.66 -10.40 18.29
CA MET A 308 1.82 -10.56 17.42
C MET A 308 1.31 -10.86 16.01
N PHE A 309 1.76 -10.11 15.03
CA PHE A 309 1.36 -10.26 13.63
C PHE A 309 2.54 -10.77 12.82
N ARG A 310 2.31 -11.81 12.01
CA ARG A 310 3.34 -12.37 11.12
C ARG A 310 2.79 -12.62 9.73
N SER A 311 3.53 -12.16 8.74
CA SER A 311 3.32 -12.42 7.32
C SER A 311 4.12 -13.63 6.89
N PHE A 312 3.46 -14.59 6.25
CA PHE A 312 4.10 -15.74 5.60
C PHE A 312 3.97 -15.56 4.09
N LYS A 313 5.09 -15.53 3.40
CA LYS A 313 5.21 -15.44 1.94
C LYS A 313 6.08 -16.58 1.46
N PRO A 314 5.73 -17.30 0.37
CA PRO A 314 6.51 -18.41 -0.13
C PRO A 314 7.99 -18.07 -0.33
N ALA A 315 8.86 -18.90 0.22
CA ALA A 315 10.31 -18.74 0.20
C ALA A 315 10.87 -17.53 0.96
N TYR A 316 10.07 -16.87 1.80
CA TYR A 316 10.53 -15.82 2.70
C TYR A 316 10.44 -16.25 4.15
N TYR A 317 11.31 -15.71 4.97
CA TYR A 317 11.24 -15.86 6.43
C TYR A 317 9.95 -15.20 6.95
N PRO A 318 9.28 -15.77 7.97
CA PRO A 318 8.13 -15.11 8.62
C PRO A 318 8.51 -13.70 9.07
N TRP A 319 7.75 -12.69 8.68
CA TRP A 319 8.11 -11.30 8.90
C TRP A 319 6.94 -10.48 9.43
N PHE A 320 7.20 -9.21 9.74
CA PHE A 320 6.16 -8.26 10.11
C PHE A 320 5.20 -8.00 8.94
N ILE A 321 3.95 -7.68 9.24
CA ILE A 321 2.95 -7.37 8.22
C ILE A 321 3.20 -5.99 7.61
N ASN A 322 2.93 -5.85 6.33
CA ASN A 322 2.99 -4.58 5.61
C ASN A 322 1.61 -3.91 5.55
N ASP A 323 1.55 -2.72 4.94
CA ASP A 323 0.34 -1.88 4.82
C ASP A 323 -0.84 -2.60 4.17
N GLU A 324 -0.61 -3.33 3.08
CA GLU A 324 -1.65 -4.10 2.40
C GLU A 324 -2.18 -5.22 3.29
N GLU A 325 -1.29 -5.89 4.01
CA GLU A 325 -1.64 -6.97 4.93
C GLU A 325 -2.37 -6.45 6.18
N ILE A 326 -2.08 -5.22 6.64
CA ILE A 326 -2.86 -4.52 7.67
C ILE A 326 -4.29 -4.27 7.18
N ASP A 327 -4.46 -3.75 5.97
CA ASP A 327 -5.79 -3.50 5.39
C ASP A 327 -6.57 -4.81 5.19
N ILE A 328 -5.92 -5.87 4.74
CA ILE A 328 -6.52 -7.21 4.62
C ILE A 328 -6.98 -7.71 5.99
N LEU A 329 -6.11 -7.67 6.99
CA LEU A 329 -6.41 -8.20 8.33
C LEU A 329 -7.49 -7.39 9.03
N ASN A 330 -7.52 -6.06 8.86
CA ASN A 330 -8.62 -5.22 9.34
C ASN A 330 -9.96 -5.69 8.77
N GLY A 331 -10.05 -5.84 7.45
CA GLY A 331 -11.28 -6.31 6.81
C GLY A 331 -11.69 -7.72 7.27
N LEU A 332 -10.75 -8.63 7.47
CA LEU A 332 -11.03 -9.97 7.95
C LEU A 332 -11.53 -9.97 9.41
N LEU A 333 -10.89 -9.21 10.29
CA LEU A 333 -11.31 -9.08 11.69
C LEU A 333 -12.69 -8.43 11.83
N GLU A 334 -13.00 -7.40 11.04
CA GLU A 334 -14.34 -6.78 10.98
C GLU A 334 -15.40 -7.82 10.65
N GLN A 335 -15.16 -8.66 9.62
CA GLN A 335 -16.11 -9.71 9.24
C GLN A 335 -16.23 -10.79 10.31
N MET A 336 -15.13 -11.18 10.98
CA MET A 336 -15.17 -12.14 12.08
C MET A 336 -15.95 -11.59 13.28
N ILE A 337 -15.78 -10.32 13.63
CA ILE A 337 -16.50 -9.64 14.71
C ILE A 337 -17.99 -9.55 14.39
N GLU A 338 -18.36 -9.21 13.15
CA GLU A 338 -19.75 -9.16 12.69
C GLU A 338 -20.43 -10.54 12.76
N LEU A 339 -19.71 -11.62 12.45
CA LEU A 339 -20.21 -12.99 12.52
C LEU A 339 -20.31 -13.53 13.95
N ALA A 340 -19.52 -13.01 14.89
CA ALA A 340 -19.39 -13.55 16.24
C ALA A 340 -20.72 -13.75 17.00
N PRO A 341 -21.71 -12.82 17.00
CA PRO A 341 -23.00 -13.04 17.68
C PRO A 341 -23.76 -14.24 17.12
N PHE A 342 -23.65 -14.51 15.82
CA PHE A 342 -24.33 -15.62 15.16
C PHE A 342 -23.64 -16.96 15.42
N ILE A 343 -22.29 -16.96 15.44
CA ILE A 343 -21.48 -18.13 15.81
C ILE A 343 -21.78 -18.53 17.26
N ARG A 344 -21.74 -17.59 18.18
CA ARG A 344 -22.01 -17.85 19.62
C ARG A 344 -23.41 -18.36 19.90
N GLN A 345 -24.40 -18.00 19.07
CA GLN A 345 -25.79 -18.49 19.14
C GLN A 345 -26.02 -19.77 18.34
N ASN A 346 -24.97 -20.31 17.70
CA ASN A 346 -25.04 -21.47 16.81
C ASN A 346 -26.09 -21.32 15.68
N LYS A 347 -26.24 -20.09 15.16
CA LYS A 347 -27.19 -19.77 14.07
C LYS A 347 -26.68 -20.17 12.70
N TYR A 348 -25.36 -20.28 12.54
CA TYR A 348 -24.73 -20.74 11.32
C TYR A 348 -24.10 -22.10 11.55
N ASN A 349 -24.35 -23.03 10.62
CA ASN A 349 -23.61 -24.27 10.58
C ASN A 349 -22.24 -24.00 9.94
N ILE A 350 -21.15 -24.06 10.70
CA ILE A 350 -19.79 -23.98 10.20
C ILE A 350 -19.22 -25.40 10.22
N PRO A 351 -19.21 -26.11 9.08
CA PRO A 351 -18.70 -27.47 9.02
C PRO A 351 -17.20 -27.50 9.22
N THR A 352 -16.67 -28.65 9.61
CA THR A 352 -15.22 -28.88 9.57
C THR A 352 -14.75 -28.89 8.12
N ALA A 353 -13.48 -28.67 7.90
CA ALA A 353 -12.87 -28.65 6.56
C ALA A 353 -13.06 -29.97 5.77
N PHE A 354 -13.44 -31.06 6.46
CA PHE A 354 -13.62 -32.41 5.89
C PHE A 354 -15.09 -32.77 5.63
N GLU A 355 -16.04 -31.91 5.99
CA GLU A 355 -17.48 -32.26 6.05
C GLU A 355 -18.36 -31.52 5.02
N GLY A 356 -17.85 -31.17 3.86
CA GLY A 356 -18.68 -30.58 2.79
C GLY A 356 -18.35 -29.10 2.52
N PRO A 357 -19.27 -28.34 1.94
CA PRO A 357 -18.98 -26.98 1.51
C PRO A 357 -18.73 -26.05 2.69
N TRP A 358 -17.75 -25.17 2.56
CA TRP A 358 -17.29 -24.27 3.61
C TRP A 358 -18.15 -23.02 3.73
N PHE A 359 -18.40 -22.59 4.96
CA PHE A 359 -19.10 -21.34 5.22
C PHE A 359 -18.31 -20.16 4.64
N THR A 360 -18.99 -19.38 3.79
CA THR A 360 -18.35 -18.33 3.00
C THR A 360 -19.09 -17.02 3.14
N ARG A 361 -18.33 -15.96 3.39
CA ARG A 361 -18.81 -14.59 3.41
C ARG A 361 -18.25 -13.82 2.21
N LYS A 362 -19.12 -13.23 1.39
CA LYS A 362 -18.72 -12.54 0.16
C LYS A 362 -19.63 -11.36 -0.16
N LEU A 363 -19.18 -10.52 -1.09
CA LEU A 363 -19.93 -9.35 -1.57
C LEU A 363 -20.84 -9.71 -2.74
N ASP A 364 -22.02 -9.11 -2.77
CA ASP A 364 -22.90 -9.13 -3.93
C ASP A 364 -22.55 -8.02 -4.93
N GLN A 365 -23.32 -7.89 -6.02
CA GLN A 365 -23.13 -6.85 -7.03
C GLN A 365 -23.30 -5.41 -6.50
N ASN A 366 -23.99 -5.25 -5.36
CA ASN A 366 -24.23 -3.98 -4.69
C ASN A 366 -23.22 -3.70 -3.56
N GLN A 367 -22.13 -4.47 -3.48
CA GLN A 367 -21.14 -4.39 -2.40
C GLN A 367 -21.72 -4.70 -1.01
N MET A 368 -22.77 -5.51 -0.93
CA MET A 368 -23.38 -5.94 0.33
C MET A 368 -22.89 -7.33 0.71
N TRP A 369 -22.47 -7.48 1.96
CA TRP A 369 -22.01 -8.75 2.50
C TRP A 369 -23.17 -9.75 2.65
N TYR A 370 -22.96 -10.98 2.17
CA TYR A 370 -23.91 -12.08 2.35
C TYR A 370 -23.16 -13.40 2.60
N ASN A 371 -23.90 -14.37 3.15
CA ASN A 371 -23.36 -15.66 3.50
C ASN A 371 -23.75 -16.72 2.46
N ALA A 372 -22.84 -17.61 2.15
CA ALA A 372 -23.02 -18.72 1.23
C ALA A 372 -22.25 -19.94 1.74
N TYR A 373 -22.36 -21.05 1.03
CA TYR A 373 -21.52 -22.23 1.23
C TYR A 373 -20.88 -22.56 -0.11
N ILE A 374 -19.56 -22.68 -0.14
CA ILE A 374 -18.82 -23.04 -1.35
C ILE A 374 -17.95 -24.28 -1.08
N GLU A 375 -17.77 -25.09 -2.10
CA GLU A 375 -16.70 -26.11 -2.07
C GLU A 375 -15.40 -25.42 -2.53
N PRO A 376 -14.39 -25.33 -1.66
CA PRO A 376 -13.12 -24.79 -2.09
C PRO A 376 -12.53 -25.73 -3.13
N SER A 377 -12.34 -25.25 -4.31
CA SER A 377 -11.67 -25.97 -5.37
C SER A 377 -10.23 -25.54 -5.39
N LEU A 378 -9.33 -26.48 -5.15
CA LEU A 378 -7.95 -26.35 -5.63
C LEU A 378 -8.01 -26.43 -7.16
N GLU A 379 -8.61 -25.42 -7.78
CA GLU A 379 -8.42 -25.28 -9.21
C GLU A 379 -6.91 -25.26 -9.42
N ASN A 380 -6.42 -26.31 -10.09
CA ASN A 380 -5.18 -26.13 -10.82
C ASN A 380 -5.38 -24.82 -11.57
N PRO A 381 -4.68 -23.74 -11.26
CA PRO A 381 -4.80 -22.51 -12.02
C PRO A 381 -4.71 -22.99 -13.45
N ILE A 382 -5.77 -22.70 -14.24
CA ILE A 382 -5.80 -23.07 -15.67
C ILE A 382 -4.38 -22.81 -16.10
N LYS A 383 -3.61 -23.88 -16.40
CA LYS A 383 -2.15 -23.79 -16.61
C LYS A 383 -2.02 -22.70 -17.66
N GLN A 384 -1.88 -21.43 -17.18
CA GLN A 384 -1.65 -20.34 -18.10
C GLN A 384 -0.45 -20.78 -18.88
N PRO A 385 -0.52 -20.82 -20.23
CA PRO A 385 0.60 -21.26 -21.02
C PRO A 385 1.79 -20.46 -20.52
N ALA A 386 2.80 -21.15 -20.04
CA ALA A 386 3.97 -20.53 -19.45
C ALA A 386 4.45 -19.43 -20.41
N HIS A 387 4.65 -18.22 -19.89
CA HIS A 387 4.95 -17.05 -20.72
C HIS A 387 6.43 -17.06 -21.12
N LEU A 388 6.73 -16.60 -22.34
CA LEU A 388 8.10 -16.32 -22.76
C LEU A 388 8.49 -14.91 -22.35
N PHE A 389 9.39 -14.79 -21.36
CA PHE A 389 9.87 -13.50 -20.84
C PHE A 389 11.08 -12.96 -21.59
N ILE A 390 11.69 -13.73 -22.49
CA ILE A 390 12.92 -13.39 -23.19
C ILE A 390 12.62 -12.57 -24.45
N ASN A 391 13.34 -11.46 -24.66
CA ASN A 391 13.18 -10.66 -25.84
C ASN A 391 13.80 -11.30 -27.09
N GLU A 392 13.34 -10.89 -28.29
CA GLU A 392 13.76 -11.45 -29.56
C GLU A 392 15.26 -11.28 -29.83
N LEU A 393 15.90 -10.21 -29.35
CA LEU A 393 17.32 -9.93 -29.60
C LEU A 393 18.21 -10.94 -28.87
N ASP A 394 17.90 -11.24 -27.61
CA ASP A 394 18.66 -12.23 -26.83
C ASP A 394 18.45 -13.64 -27.38
N LEU A 395 17.24 -13.94 -27.81
CA LEU A 395 16.94 -15.21 -28.48
C LEU A 395 17.74 -15.37 -29.79
N MET A 396 17.82 -14.31 -30.61
CA MET A 396 18.60 -14.32 -31.85
C MET A 396 20.11 -14.47 -31.61
N ARG A 397 20.63 -13.88 -30.53
CA ARG A 397 22.04 -14.01 -30.14
C ARG A 397 22.38 -15.46 -29.79
N VAL A 398 21.56 -16.10 -28.98
CA VAL A 398 21.74 -17.50 -28.58
C VAL A 398 21.61 -18.43 -29.77
N LYS A 399 20.64 -18.26 -30.65
CA LYS A 399 20.45 -19.09 -31.87
C LYS A 399 21.66 -19.10 -32.82
N LYS A 400 22.58 -18.14 -32.73
CA LYS A 400 23.82 -18.11 -33.51
C LYS A 400 24.91 -19.05 -32.97
N LEU A 401 24.77 -19.52 -31.72
CA LEU A 401 25.72 -20.41 -31.11
C LEU A 401 25.59 -21.83 -31.69
N LYS A 402 26.71 -22.59 -31.69
CA LYS A 402 26.72 -23.99 -32.15
C LYS A 402 26.10 -24.91 -31.10
N VAL A 403 25.38 -25.92 -31.57
CA VAL A 403 24.92 -26.99 -30.68
C VAL A 403 26.10 -27.89 -30.35
N ALA A 404 26.35 -28.10 -29.06
CA ALA A 404 27.35 -29.02 -28.57
C ALA A 404 26.68 -30.34 -28.14
N ASP A 405 27.37 -31.47 -28.34
CA ASP A 405 26.90 -32.78 -27.90
C ASP A 405 27.13 -32.95 -26.38
N VAL A 406 26.45 -32.08 -25.61
CA VAL A 406 26.50 -32.01 -24.17
C VAL A 406 25.09 -32.23 -23.61
N THR A 407 25.00 -33.06 -22.59
CA THR A 407 23.80 -33.18 -21.73
C THR A 407 24.06 -32.51 -20.42
N LEU A 408 23.18 -31.57 -20.04
CA LEU A 408 23.20 -30.93 -18.73
C LEU A 408 22.13 -31.54 -17.83
N GLU A 409 22.50 -31.84 -16.60
CA GLU A 409 21.57 -32.04 -15.50
C GLU A 409 21.37 -30.72 -14.81
N ILE A 410 20.11 -30.22 -14.70
CA ILE A 410 19.77 -28.98 -14.04
C ILE A 410 18.79 -29.27 -12.91
N GLY A 411 19.22 -29.06 -11.69
CA GLY A 411 18.41 -29.22 -10.50
C GLY A 411 18.27 -27.91 -9.71
N SER A 412 17.30 -27.90 -8.84
CA SER A 412 17.04 -26.76 -7.97
C SER A 412 16.60 -27.21 -6.57
N PHE A 413 16.89 -26.36 -5.59
CA PHE A 413 16.45 -26.54 -4.21
C PHE A 413 16.47 -25.18 -3.49
N PHE A 414 15.82 -25.09 -2.33
CA PHE A 414 15.94 -23.92 -1.46
C PHE A 414 17.15 -24.09 -0.53
N ALA A 415 17.87 -23.00 -0.27
CA ALA A 415 18.87 -22.97 0.78
C ALA A 415 18.21 -23.19 2.15
N SER A 416 18.91 -23.86 3.07
CA SER A 416 18.41 -24.13 4.42
C SER A 416 18.41 -22.88 5.32
N GLU A 417 19.32 -21.93 5.04
CA GLU A 417 19.46 -20.70 5.79
C GLU A 417 18.93 -19.51 4.99
N PRO A 418 18.16 -18.60 5.62
CA PRO A 418 17.70 -17.39 4.95
C PRO A 418 18.85 -16.39 4.82
N VAL A 419 18.79 -15.59 3.76
CA VAL A 419 19.71 -14.46 3.54
C VAL A 419 18.94 -13.17 3.48
N GLN A 420 19.55 -12.07 3.87
CA GLN A 420 18.98 -10.73 3.76
C GLN A 420 19.66 -9.98 2.62
N SER A 421 18.88 -9.28 1.80
CA SER A 421 19.43 -8.41 0.76
C SER A 421 19.67 -7.00 1.30
N GLU A 422 20.49 -6.21 0.59
CA GLU A 422 20.68 -4.78 0.93
C GLU A 422 19.44 -3.93 0.57
N GLU A 423 18.54 -4.46 -0.27
CA GLU A 423 17.39 -3.75 -0.80
C GLU A 423 16.07 -4.05 -0.06
N ASP A 424 16.01 -5.16 0.71
CA ASP A 424 14.81 -5.61 1.42
C ASP A 424 15.21 -6.09 2.82
N ASP A 425 14.55 -5.56 3.84
CA ASP A 425 14.76 -5.94 5.24
C ASP A 425 14.27 -7.36 5.55
N ARG A 426 13.37 -7.91 4.73
CA ARG A 426 12.82 -9.25 4.94
C ARG A 426 13.78 -10.33 4.45
N PRO A 427 14.25 -11.23 5.33
CA PRO A 427 15.08 -12.36 4.91
C PRO A 427 14.30 -13.32 4.01
N PHE A 428 15.00 -13.92 3.04
CA PHE A 428 14.43 -14.91 2.13
C PHE A 428 15.31 -16.14 2.00
N PHE A 429 14.72 -17.27 1.62
CA PHE A 429 15.44 -18.51 1.33
C PHE A 429 15.81 -18.53 -0.17
N PRO A 430 17.12 -18.44 -0.51
CA PRO A 430 17.54 -18.44 -1.90
C PRO A 430 17.10 -19.71 -2.62
N PHE A 431 16.56 -19.54 -3.83
CA PHE A 431 16.33 -20.64 -4.75
C PHE A 431 17.61 -20.92 -5.52
N VAL A 432 18.27 -22.02 -5.17
CA VAL A 432 19.56 -22.44 -5.74
C VAL A 432 19.31 -23.23 -7.01
N VAL A 433 19.96 -22.85 -8.11
CA VAL A 433 19.95 -23.62 -9.36
C VAL A 433 21.36 -24.08 -9.65
N ILE A 434 21.52 -25.38 -9.86
CA ILE A 434 22.80 -26.01 -10.20
C ILE A 434 22.68 -26.65 -11.57
N ALA A 435 23.65 -26.40 -12.44
CA ALA A 435 23.79 -27.15 -13.69
C ALA A 435 25.11 -27.92 -13.72
N MET A 436 25.05 -29.19 -14.10
CA MET A 436 26.16 -30.10 -14.17
C MET A 436 26.24 -30.72 -15.56
N ASN A 437 27.46 -30.89 -16.07
CA ASN A 437 27.70 -31.65 -17.29
C ASN A 437 27.66 -33.14 -16.96
N LYS A 438 26.66 -33.86 -17.50
CA LYS A 438 26.44 -35.31 -17.24
C LYS A 438 27.60 -36.21 -17.66
N GLN A 439 28.34 -35.82 -18.72
CA GLN A 439 29.41 -36.66 -19.26
C GLN A 439 30.66 -36.68 -18.39
N ASN A 440 30.99 -35.57 -17.73
CA ASN A 440 32.22 -35.44 -16.95
C ASN A 440 32.02 -35.16 -15.46
N GLY A 441 30.75 -34.99 -15.01
CA GLY A 441 30.41 -34.75 -13.61
C GLY A 441 30.84 -33.35 -13.07
N MET A 442 31.21 -32.44 -13.96
CA MET A 442 31.63 -31.08 -13.53
C MET A 442 30.43 -30.15 -13.37
N ILE A 443 30.38 -29.48 -12.25
CA ILE A 443 29.44 -28.38 -12.05
C ILE A 443 29.84 -27.23 -12.99
N THR A 444 28.94 -26.84 -13.88
CA THR A 444 29.16 -25.79 -14.87
C THR A 444 28.58 -24.48 -14.46
N PHE A 445 27.63 -24.51 -13.52
CA PHE A 445 26.90 -23.32 -13.12
C PHE A 445 26.23 -23.49 -11.76
N ILE A 446 26.30 -22.47 -10.91
CA ILE A 446 25.51 -22.34 -9.67
C ILE A 446 25.03 -20.87 -9.62
N GLU A 447 23.77 -20.68 -9.33
CA GLU A 447 23.19 -19.35 -9.16
C GLU A 447 22.15 -19.37 -8.03
N LEU A 448 22.05 -18.26 -7.31
CA LEU A 448 21.09 -18.02 -6.25
C LEU A 448 20.05 -17.03 -6.77
N LEU A 449 18.77 -17.37 -6.70
CA LEU A 449 17.66 -16.54 -7.17
C LEU A 449 16.75 -16.20 -6.00
N GLN A 450 16.16 -15.01 -6.05
CA GLN A 450 14.97 -14.69 -5.25
C GLN A 450 13.75 -15.39 -5.87
N HIS A 451 12.76 -15.70 -5.05
CA HIS A 451 11.54 -16.37 -5.49
C HIS A 451 10.63 -15.47 -6.35
N ASP A 452 10.72 -14.16 -6.15
CA ASP A 452 9.93 -13.20 -6.92
C ASP A 452 10.34 -13.23 -8.40
N ASN A 453 9.31 -13.28 -9.29
CA ASN A 453 9.50 -13.42 -10.73
C ASN A 453 10.34 -14.66 -11.14
N LEU A 454 10.21 -15.75 -10.39
CA LEU A 454 11.05 -16.94 -10.55
C LEU A 454 11.06 -17.48 -11.99
N GLU A 455 9.90 -17.54 -12.67
CA GLU A 455 9.82 -18.05 -14.05
C GLU A 455 10.65 -17.19 -15.03
N GLU A 456 10.58 -15.86 -14.91
CA GLU A 456 11.40 -14.94 -15.71
C GLU A 456 12.89 -15.10 -15.41
N ASN A 457 13.24 -15.15 -14.12
CA ASN A 457 14.61 -15.30 -13.67
C ASN A 457 15.23 -16.63 -14.13
N LEU A 458 14.48 -17.73 -14.10
CA LEU A 458 14.92 -19.02 -14.59
C LEU A 458 15.17 -19.04 -16.11
N GLN A 459 14.34 -18.36 -16.89
CA GLN A 459 14.58 -18.22 -18.34
C GLN A 459 15.83 -17.38 -18.63
N LYS A 460 16.02 -16.26 -17.94
CA LYS A 460 17.23 -15.43 -18.03
C LYS A 460 18.49 -16.21 -17.63
N LEU A 461 18.36 -17.03 -16.59
CA LEU A 461 19.44 -17.88 -16.09
C LEU A 461 19.86 -18.93 -17.12
N LEU A 462 18.92 -19.60 -17.80
CA LEU A 462 19.26 -20.54 -18.85
C LEU A 462 20.01 -19.86 -20.01
N LEU A 463 19.62 -18.65 -20.40
CA LEU A 463 20.38 -17.89 -21.42
C LEU A 463 21.80 -17.53 -20.93
N LYS A 464 21.94 -17.13 -19.66
CA LYS A 464 23.25 -16.84 -19.03
C LYS A 464 24.13 -18.08 -19.06
N LEU A 465 23.61 -19.24 -18.71
CA LEU A 465 24.30 -20.52 -18.77
C LEU A 465 24.77 -20.85 -20.20
N ILE A 466 23.89 -20.72 -21.20
CA ILE A 466 24.24 -20.99 -22.61
C ILE A 466 25.34 -20.03 -23.10
N HIS A 467 25.30 -18.76 -22.69
CA HIS A 467 26.34 -17.79 -23.01
C HIS A 467 27.69 -18.13 -22.37
N GLN A 468 27.70 -18.59 -21.12
CA GLN A 468 28.94 -19.02 -20.43
C GLN A 468 29.54 -20.26 -21.11
N LEU A 469 28.71 -21.19 -21.56
CA LEU A 469 29.16 -22.38 -22.27
C LEU A 469 29.62 -22.08 -23.71
N LEU A 470 29.34 -20.87 -24.25
CA LEU A 470 29.57 -20.50 -25.64
C LEU A 470 28.96 -21.47 -26.66
N SER A 471 28.00 -22.28 -26.24
CA SER A 471 27.34 -23.29 -27.03
C SER A 471 25.96 -23.64 -26.48
N ILE A 472 25.08 -24.15 -27.33
CA ILE A 472 23.76 -24.63 -26.94
C ILE A 472 23.90 -26.13 -26.57
N PRO A 473 23.51 -26.55 -25.36
CA PRO A 473 23.51 -27.96 -25.02
C PRO A 473 22.48 -28.71 -25.87
N LYS A 474 22.79 -29.91 -26.31
CA LYS A 474 21.89 -30.74 -27.08
C LYS A 474 20.71 -31.24 -26.26
N GLN A 475 20.94 -31.49 -24.95
CA GLN A 475 19.95 -32.05 -24.04
C GLN A 475 20.06 -31.43 -22.66
N ILE A 476 18.90 -31.25 -22.01
CA ILE A 476 18.78 -30.88 -20.60
C ILE A 476 17.88 -31.89 -19.90
N GLU A 477 18.31 -32.41 -18.77
CA GLU A 477 17.55 -33.28 -17.89
C GLU A 477 17.18 -32.49 -16.60
N ILE A 478 15.91 -32.56 -16.21
CA ILE A 478 15.34 -31.77 -15.09
C ILE A 478 14.43 -32.71 -14.27
N GLU A 479 14.53 -32.67 -12.93
CA GLU A 479 13.64 -33.41 -12.03
C GLU A 479 12.50 -32.54 -11.47
N SER A 480 12.70 -31.23 -11.39
CA SER A 480 11.76 -30.27 -10.79
C SER A 480 10.66 -29.86 -11.79
N GLU A 481 9.40 -30.15 -11.47
CA GLU A 481 8.25 -29.73 -12.29
C GLU A 481 8.13 -28.19 -12.42
N PRO A 482 8.33 -27.37 -11.36
CA PRO A 482 8.37 -25.92 -11.49
C PRO A 482 9.44 -25.43 -12.47
N LEU A 483 10.66 -25.98 -12.40
CA LEU A 483 11.75 -25.63 -13.30
C LEU A 483 11.46 -26.06 -14.75
N HIS A 484 10.93 -27.27 -14.95
CA HIS A 484 10.50 -27.76 -16.25
C HIS A 484 9.45 -26.84 -16.88
N ARG A 485 8.41 -26.48 -16.12
CA ARG A 485 7.35 -25.57 -16.56
C ARG A 485 7.89 -24.19 -16.95
N ALA A 486 8.73 -23.59 -16.11
CA ALA A 486 9.29 -22.27 -16.34
C ALA A 486 10.16 -22.18 -17.60
N LEU A 487 10.91 -23.24 -17.92
CA LEU A 487 11.82 -23.28 -19.06
C LEU A 487 11.17 -23.71 -20.38
N THR A 488 10.03 -24.41 -20.34
CA THR A 488 9.34 -24.93 -21.53
C THR A 488 9.12 -23.88 -22.62
N PRO A 489 8.67 -22.63 -22.35
CA PRO A 489 8.45 -21.61 -23.38
C PRO A 489 9.75 -21.22 -24.09
N LEU A 490 10.85 -21.10 -23.37
CA LEU A 490 12.15 -20.73 -23.93
C LEU A 490 12.72 -21.89 -24.75
N ILE A 491 12.65 -23.12 -24.25
CA ILE A 491 13.13 -24.34 -24.92
C ILE A 491 12.41 -24.54 -26.25
N ALA A 492 11.13 -24.25 -26.37
CA ALA A 492 10.39 -24.36 -27.64
C ALA A 492 11.00 -23.51 -28.79
N HIS A 493 11.83 -22.51 -28.46
CA HIS A 493 12.52 -21.66 -29.42
C HIS A 493 13.99 -22.02 -29.67
N LEU A 494 14.52 -23.02 -28.96
CA LEU A 494 15.92 -23.44 -29.01
C LEU A 494 16.05 -24.91 -29.47
N PRO A 495 17.16 -25.29 -30.12
CA PRO A 495 17.39 -26.68 -30.54
C PRO A 495 17.89 -27.53 -29.36
N ILE A 496 17.13 -27.57 -28.27
CA ILE A 496 17.44 -28.27 -27.04
C ILE A 496 16.35 -29.33 -26.80
N MET A 497 16.74 -30.56 -26.50
CA MET A 497 15.83 -31.58 -26.01
C MET A 497 15.76 -31.49 -24.50
N MET A 498 14.60 -31.18 -23.94
CA MET A 498 14.38 -31.14 -22.49
C MET A 498 13.60 -32.39 -22.05
N ASN A 499 14.16 -33.10 -21.10
CA ASN A 499 13.56 -34.33 -20.54
C ASN A 499 13.29 -34.14 -19.05
N HIS A 500 12.07 -34.48 -18.65
CA HIS A 500 11.75 -34.60 -17.22
C HIS A 500 12.18 -36.04 -16.77
N VAL A 501 12.95 -36.11 -15.68
CA VAL A 501 13.48 -37.35 -15.12
C VAL A 501 13.05 -37.48 -13.65
N GLU A 502 12.97 -38.72 -13.17
CA GLU A 502 12.55 -38.97 -11.77
C GLU A 502 13.62 -38.56 -10.75
N ALA A 503 14.90 -38.62 -11.12
CA ALA A 503 16.01 -38.20 -10.25
C ALA A 503 17.26 -37.85 -11.06
N LEU A 504 18.02 -36.87 -10.55
CA LEU A 504 19.32 -36.42 -11.07
C LEU A 504 20.45 -37.02 -10.22
N VAL A 505 20.77 -38.28 -10.42
CA VAL A 505 21.65 -39.07 -9.54
C VAL A 505 23.04 -38.44 -9.34
N HIS A 506 23.62 -37.80 -10.37
CA HIS A 506 24.94 -37.18 -10.27
C HIS A 506 24.88 -35.81 -9.54
N LEU A 507 23.73 -35.15 -9.57
CA LEU A 507 23.55 -33.83 -8.98
C LEU A 507 23.27 -33.92 -7.48
N GLU A 508 22.78 -35.05 -6.96
CA GLU A 508 22.46 -35.22 -5.53
C GLU A 508 23.67 -35.02 -4.62
N ASP A 509 24.85 -35.53 -5.02
CA ASP A 509 26.08 -35.32 -4.25
C ASP A 509 26.53 -33.85 -4.30
N ALA A 510 26.33 -33.18 -5.43
CA ALA A 510 26.63 -31.75 -5.58
C ALA A 510 25.69 -30.89 -4.74
N LYS A 511 24.39 -31.21 -4.69
CA LYS A 511 23.41 -30.53 -3.81
C LYS A 511 23.86 -30.58 -2.33
N LYS A 512 24.23 -31.78 -1.84
CA LYS A 512 24.72 -31.98 -0.47
C LYS A 512 25.97 -31.18 -0.17
N MET A 513 26.92 -31.11 -1.11
CA MET A 513 28.15 -30.34 -0.95
C MET A 513 27.86 -28.83 -0.87
N VAL A 514 26.96 -28.32 -1.70
CA VAL A 514 26.57 -26.90 -1.69
C VAL A 514 25.85 -26.55 -0.41
N LEU A 515 24.86 -27.36 0.03
CA LEU A 515 24.16 -27.15 1.30
C LEU A 515 25.15 -27.12 2.48
N SER A 516 26.04 -28.11 2.59
CA SER A 516 27.03 -28.14 3.67
C SER A 516 28.02 -26.96 3.64
N SER A 517 28.32 -26.40 2.48
CA SER A 517 29.17 -25.22 2.38
C SER A 517 28.45 -23.93 2.80
N MET A 518 27.13 -23.85 2.61
CA MET A 518 26.30 -22.70 3.02
C MET A 518 26.07 -22.67 4.54
N GLU A 519 25.97 -23.84 5.20
CA GLU A 519 25.84 -23.94 6.66
C GLU A 519 27.09 -23.50 7.43
N HIS A 520 28.23 -23.34 6.76
CA HIS A 520 29.52 -22.95 7.39
C HIS A 520 30.01 -21.56 7.00
N SER A 521 29.22 -20.83 6.20
CA SER A 521 29.52 -19.45 5.77
C SER A 521 28.75 -18.43 6.59
#